data_8e29afe71dd919032d8a25577393af48
#
_entry.id   8e29afe71dd919032d8a25577393af48
#
_cell.length_a   1.000
_cell.length_b   1.000
_cell.length_c   1.000
_cell.angle_alpha   90.00
_cell.angle_beta   90.00
_cell.angle_gamma   90.00
#
_symmetry.space_group_name_H-M   'P 1'
#
loop_
_entity.id
_entity.type
_entity.pdbx_description
1 polymer ?
#
loop_
_entity_poly.entity_id
_entity_poly.type
_entity_poly.pdbx_seq_one_letter_code
_entity_poly.pdbx_strand_id
1 'polypeptide(L)'
;MSVPVIHETDVEALHLPGRRLSWVVSPDGLPAESCSACVIRVAPGDKVRPAHSHPHGEEVIYIIHGEGRVLVAGEVSPVRAGSVVLFPRGAVHMLHNTGSEEMKVVCFFAPPTNLENYRMYEAVDFPD
;
A
#
# COMPACT_ATOMS: atom_id res chain seq x y z
N MET A 1 26.40 -14.28 12.89
CA MET A 1 25.23 -13.84 12.09
C MET A 1 24.84 -12.44 12.53
N SER A 2 24.66 -11.54 11.59
CA SER A 2 24.19 -10.20 11.89
C SER A 2 22.66 -10.18 11.94
N VAL A 3 22.11 -9.21 12.65
CA VAL A 3 20.66 -8.99 12.66
C VAL A 3 20.22 -8.53 11.27
N PRO A 4 19.21 -9.15 10.67
CA PRO A 4 18.68 -8.68 9.38
C PRO A 4 17.90 -7.39 9.61
N VAL A 5 18.50 -6.27 9.22
CA VAL A 5 17.90 -4.94 9.36
C VAL A 5 18.31 -4.09 8.16
N ILE A 6 17.36 -3.31 7.65
CA ILE A 6 17.63 -2.30 6.62
C ILE A 6 16.89 -1.01 6.99
N HIS A 7 17.24 0.06 6.32
CA HIS A 7 16.47 1.30 6.33
C HIS A 7 15.66 1.39 5.03
N GLU A 8 14.52 2.07 5.06
CA GLU A 8 13.68 2.18 3.86
C GLU A 8 14.41 2.83 2.68
N THR A 9 15.44 3.63 2.94
CA THR A 9 16.25 4.26 1.88
C THR A 9 17.29 3.32 1.26
N ASP A 10 17.44 2.11 1.80
CA ASP A 10 18.38 1.12 1.25
C ASP A 10 17.83 0.40 0.01
N VAL A 11 16.54 0.55 -0.25
CA VAL A 11 15.88 -0.04 -1.42
C VAL A 11 15.42 1.05 -2.37
N GLU A 12 15.24 0.69 -3.64
CA GLU A 12 14.78 1.62 -4.65
C GLU A 12 13.36 2.11 -4.38
N ALA A 13 13.13 3.40 -4.58
CA ALA A 13 11.78 3.97 -4.57
C ALA A 13 11.23 3.97 -5.99
N LEU A 14 10.20 3.17 -6.23
CA LEU A 14 9.54 3.07 -7.53
C LEU A 14 8.50 4.18 -7.66
N HIS A 15 8.53 4.91 -8.78
CA HIS A 15 7.53 5.93 -9.07
C HIS A 15 6.39 5.30 -9.86
N LEU A 16 5.28 5.07 -9.19
CA LEU A 16 4.08 4.45 -9.75
C LEU A 16 2.94 5.48 -9.79
N PRO A 17 1.88 5.25 -10.58
CA PRO A 17 0.77 6.20 -10.60
C PRO A 17 0.20 6.47 -9.22
N GLY A 18 0.29 7.72 -8.78
CA GLY A 18 -0.27 8.19 -7.52
C GLY A 18 0.53 7.86 -6.26
N ARG A 19 1.72 7.22 -6.37
CA ARG A 19 2.56 6.95 -5.19
C ARG A 19 4.00 6.68 -5.56
N ARG A 20 4.86 6.78 -4.53
CA ARG A 20 6.21 6.21 -4.57
C ARG A 20 6.19 4.99 -3.65
N LEU A 21 6.79 3.89 -4.08
CA LEU A 21 6.73 2.61 -3.37
C LEU A 21 8.13 2.02 -3.20
N SER A 22 8.45 1.62 -1.98
CA SER A 22 9.71 0.96 -1.64
C SER A 22 9.42 -0.40 -1.02
N TRP A 23 9.84 -1.47 -1.72
CA TRP A 23 9.68 -2.84 -1.23
C TRP A 23 10.76 -3.13 -0.18
N VAL A 24 10.41 -2.99 1.09
CA VAL A 24 11.36 -3.16 2.21
C VAL A 24 11.47 -4.61 2.68
N VAL A 25 10.36 -5.34 2.65
CA VAL A 25 10.35 -6.79 2.93
C VAL A 25 10.03 -7.51 1.62
N SER A 26 11.07 -8.01 0.98
CA SER A 26 11.01 -8.61 -0.36
C SER A 26 12.33 -9.33 -0.61
N PRO A 27 12.45 -10.06 -1.73
CA PRO A 27 13.74 -10.70 -2.07
C PRO A 27 14.93 -9.73 -2.18
N ASP A 28 14.67 -8.47 -2.57
CA ASP A 28 15.74 -7.45 -2.71
C ASP A 28 15.95 -6.61 -1.46
N GLY A 29 15.08 -6.71 -0.48
CA GLY A 29 15.19 -6.05 0.81
C GLY A 29 15.43 -7.08 1.91
N LEU A 30 14.58 -7.07 2.95
CA LEU A 30 14.58 -8.14 3.94
C LEU A 30 13.83 -9.34 3.36
N PRO A 31 14.49 -10.48 3.13
CA PRO A 31 13.90 -11.60 2.40
C PRO A 31 13.09 -12.52 3.31
N ALA A 32 12.02 -12.02 3.92
CA ALA A 32 11.12 -12.84 4.73
C ALA A 32 10.41 -13.88 3.86
N GLU A 33 10.12 -15.03 4.43
CA GLU A 33 9.51 -16.14 3.70
C GLU A 33 7.98 -16.07 3.67
N SER A 34 7.36 -15.53 4.72
CA SER A 34 5.91 -15.65 4.93
C SER A 34 5.14 -14.36 4.69
N CYS A 35 5.83 -13.26 4.43
CA CYS A 35 5.18 -11.97 4.18
C CYS A 35 6.06 -11.09 3.30
N SER A 36 5.45 -10.04 2.78
CA SER A 36 6.18 -8.93 2.17
C SER A 36 5.63 -7.62 2.73
N ALA A 37 6.39 -6.54 2.55
CA ALA A 37 5.95 -5.23 3.01
C ALA A 37 6.58 -4.14 2.14
N CYS A 38 5.82 -3.07 1.95
CA CYS A 38 6.34 -1.88 1.28
C CYS A 38 5.94 -0.65 2.07
N VAL A 39 6.69 0.42 1.83
CA VAL A 39 6.35 1.76 2.32
C VAL A 39 5.92 2.56 1.11
N ILE A 40 4.77 3.21 1.19
CA ILE A 40 4.31 4.10 0.12
C ILE A 40 4.19 5.52 0.63
N ARG A 41 4.39 6.46 -0.27
CA ARG A 41 4.20 7.89 -0.04
C ARG A 41 3.26 8.42 -1.12
N VAL A 42 2.20 9.10 -0.66
CA VAL A 42 1.14 9.61 -1.53
C VAL A 42 1.07 11.12 -1.37
N ALA A 43 1.29 11.84 -2.46
CA ALA A 43 1.24 13.31 -2.43
C ALA A 43 -0.19 13.81 -2.17
N PRO A 44 -0.35 15.05 -1.65
CA PRO A 44 -1.68 15.61 -1.44
C PRO A 44 -2.52 15.56 -2.71
N GLY A 45 -3.75 15.07 -2.59
CA GLY A 45 -4.68 14.96 -3.70
C GLY A 45 -4.53 13.71 -4.56
N ASP A 46 -3.42 12.99 -4.46
CA ASP A 46 -3.18 11.81 -5.28
C ASP A 46 -3.96 10.58 -4.76
N LYS A 47 -4.27 9.71 -5.72
CA LYS A 47 -4.85 8.39 -5.48
C LYS A 47 -3.85 7.32 -5.92
N VAL A 48 -3.74 6.24 -5.17
CA VAL A 48 -2.99 5.06 -5.62
C VAL A 48 -3.78 4.43 -6.77
N ARG A 49 -3.25 4.51 -7.98
CA ARG A 49 -3.95 4.13 -9.21
C ARG A 49 -3.21 3.03 -9.96
N PRO A 50 -3.94 2.19 -10.69
CA PRO A 50 -5.39 2.06 -10.65
C PRO A 50 -5.86 1.35 -9.38
N ALA A 51 -7.17 1.30 -9.13
CA ALA A 51 -7.73 0.43 -8.12
C ALA A 51 -7.30 -1.00 -8.42
N HIS A 52 -7.03 -1.80 -7.38
CA HIS A 52 -6.48 -3.14 -7.59
C HIS A 52 -6.88 -4.09 -6.47
N SER A 53 -6.61 -5.36 -6.67
CA SER A 53 -6.80 -6.40 -5.67
C SER A 53 -5.57 -7.29 -5.60
N HIS A 54 -5.49 -8.06 -4.53
CA HIS A 54 -4.46 -9.08 -4.33
C HIS A 54 -5.20 -10.43 -4.28
N PRO A 55 -5.30 -11.15 -5.42
CA PRO A 55 -6.15 -12.35 -5.51
C PRO A 55 -5.73 -13.50 -4.60
N HIS A 56 -4.47 -13.56 -4.23
CA HIS A 56 -3.89 -14.69 -3.49
C HIS A 56 -3.56 -14.38 -2.04
N GLY A 57 -3.84 -13.18 -1.56
CA GLY A 57 -3.50 -12.82 -0.20
C GLY A 57 -4.29 -11.62 0.30
N GLU A 58 -4.00 -11.25 1.52
CA GLU A 58 -4.59 -10.07 2.12
C GLU A 58 -3.53 -9.02 2.37
N GLU A 59 -3.95 -7.78 2.52
CA GLU A 59 -3.09 -6.65 2.81
C GLU A 59 -3.61 -5.94 4.05
N VAL A 60 -2.68 -5.55 4.94
CA VAL A 60 -2.97 -4.67 6.06
C VAL A 60 -2.13 -3.44 5.90
N ILE A 61 -2.74 -2.26 5.99
CA ILE A 61 -2.01 -1.00 5.95
C ILE A 61 -2.10 -0.29 7.29
N TYR A 62 -1.04 0.44 7.61
CA TYR A 62 -0.96 1.32 8.77
C TYR A 62 -0.59 2.72 8.28
N ILE A 63 -1.44 3.71 8.57
CA ILE A 63 -1.17 5.10 8.20
C ILE A 63 -0.23 5.68 9.23
N ILE A 64 1.00 6.01 8.81
CA ILE A 64 2.01 6.61 9.70
C ILE A 64 1.77 8.11 9.82
N HIS A 65 1.49 8.78 8.70
CA HIS A 65 1.36 10.22 8.62
C HIS A 65 0.33 10.59 7.56
N GLY A 66 -0.42 11.66 7.79
CA GLY A 66 -1.39 12.18 6.84
C GLY A 66 -2.80 11.68 7.11
N GLU A 67 -3.72 12.10 6.25
CA GLU A 67 -5.13 11.72 6.32
C GLU A 67 -5.69 11.56 4.92
N GLY A 68 -6.72 10.75 4.80
CA GLY A 68 -7.33 10.49 3.51
C GLY A 68 -8.55 9.60 3.63
N ARG A 69 -8.78 8.81 2.60
CA ARG A 69 -9.89 7.85 2.57
C ARG A 69 -9.47 6.59 1.82
N VAL A 70 -10.14 5.49 2.10
CA VAL A 70 -9.96 4.23 1.40
C VAL A 70 -11.27 3.80 0.78
N LEU A 71 -11.15 3.13 -0.36
CA LEU A 71 -12.24 2.42 -1.02
C LEU A 71 -11.95 0.94 -0.88
N VAL A 72 -12.87 0.17 -0.30
CA VAL A 72 -12.71 -1.28 -0.13
C VAL A 72 -14.02 -1.95 -0.52
N ALA A 73 -13.99 -2.75 -1.58
CA ALA A 73 -15.16 -3.49 -2.06
C ALA A 73 -16.41 -2.58 -2.21
N GLY A 74 -16.22 -1.39 -2.77
CA GLY A 74 -17.30 -0.43 -3.02
C GLY A 74 -17.65 0.48 -1.86
N GLU A 75 -17.08 0.30 -0.69
CA GLU A 75 -17.35 1.12 0.48
C GLU A 75 -16.20 2.07 0.77
N VAL A 76 -16.50 3.28 1.25
CA VAL A 76 -15.52 4.33 1.52
C VAL A 76 -15.47 4.61 3.01
N SER A 77 -14.25 4.75 3.53
CA SER A 77 -14.03 5.13 4.92
C SER A 77 -12.91 6.17 5.02
N PRO A 78 -13.04 7.17 5.90
CA PRO A 78 -11.92 8.06 6.19
C PRO A 78 -10.83 7.31 6.96
N VAL A 79 -9.58 7.74 6.76
CA VAL A 79 -8.43 7.23 7.49
C VAL A 79 -7.52 8.39 7.88
N ARG A 80 -6.72 8.19 8.93
CA ARG A 80 -5.76 9.18 9.41
C ARG A 80 -4.57 8.48 10.07
N ALA A 81 -3.56 9.24 10.44
CA ALA A 81 -2.42 8.68 11.16
C ALA A 81 -2.90 7.83 12.35
N GLY A 82 -2.41 6.59 12.43
CA GLY A 82 -2.84 5.61 13.42
C GLY A 82 -3.94 4.68 12.96
N SER A 83 -4.58 4.95 11.81
CA SER A 83 -5.59 4.03 11.25
C SER A 83 -4.93 2.75 10.75
N VAL A 84 -5.60 1.62 10.98
CA VAL A 84 -5.23 0.31 10.44
C VAL A 84 -6.38 -0.15 9.56
N VAL A 85 -6.07 -0.58 8.34
CA VAL A 85 -7.09 -1.03 7.38
C VAL A 85 -6.74 -2.43 6.90
N LEU A 86 -7.73 -3.30 6.86
CA LEU A 86 -7.62 -4.62 6.23
C LEU A 86 -8.22 -4.54 4.83
N PHE A 87 -7.44 -4.94 3.84
CA PHE A 87 -7.93 -5.24 2.50
C PHE A 87 -8.05 -6.76 2.40
N PRO A 88 -9.27 -7.32 2.49
CA PRO A 88 -9.46 -8.76 2.42
C PRO A 88 -8.97 -9.33 1.09
N ARG A 89 -8.66 -10.62 1.07
CA ARG A 89 -8.22 -11.31 -0.16
C ARG A 89 -9.20 -11.03 -1.28
N GLY A 90 -8.68 -10.55 -2.42
CA GLY A 90 -9.47 -10.31 -3.61
C GLY A 90 -10.33 -9.05 -3.59
N ALA A 91 -10.40 -8.33 -2.47
CA ALA A 91 -11.19 -7.10 -2.40
C ALA A 91 -10.51 -5.98 -3.20
N VAL A 92 -11.26 -5.37 -4.11
CA VAL A 92 -10.79 -4.23 -4.89
C VAL A 92 -10.66 -3.02 -3.97
N HIS A 93 -9.52 -2.36 -3.98
CA HIS A 93 -9.27 -1.25 -3.07
C HIS A 93 -8.47 -0.13 -3.70
N MET A 94 -8.53 1.04 -3.05
CA MET A 94 -7.84 2.24 -3.47
C MET A 94 -7.64 3.14 -2.25
N LEU A 95 -6.52 3.87 -2.24
CA LEU A 95 -6.19 4.85 -1.20
C LEU A 95 -6.11 6.24 -1.84
N HIS A 96 -6.68 7.24 -1.17
CA HIS A 96 -6.70 8.62 -1.64
C HIS A 96 -6.23 9.55 -0.52
N ASN A 97 -5.22 10.36 -0.80
CA ASN A 97 -4.77 11.41 0.12
C ASN A 97 -5.66 12.63 -0.06
N THR A 98 -6.53 12.90 0.90
CA THR A 98 -7.42 14.06 0.89
C THR A 98 -6.90 15.22 1.74
N GLY A 99 -5.73 15.05 2.36
CA GLY A 99 -5.12 16.07 3.20
C GLY A 99 -4.23 17.02 2.42
N SER A 100 -3.55 17.88 3.17
CA SER A 100 -2.64 18.91 2.62
C SER A 100 -1.18 18.50 2.73
N GLU A 101 -0.87 17.37 3.36
CA GLU A 101 0.48 16.88 3.55
C GLU A 101 0.67 15.52 2.88
N GLU A 102 1.93 15.14 2.63
CA GLU A 102 2.25 13.82 2.12
C GLU A 102 1.76 12.74 3.10
N MET A 103 1.13 11.70 2.57
CA MET A 103 0.72 10.54 3.36
C MET A 103 1.84 9.50 3.31
N LYS A 104 2.18 8.93 4.47
CA LYS A 104 3.14 7.82 4.56
C LYS A 104 2.42 6.62 5.14
N VAL A 105 2.54 5.48 4.44
CA VAL A 105 1.79 4.26 4.77
C VAL A 105 2.71 3.06 4.69
N VAL A 106 2.59 2.16 5.66
CA VAL A 106 3.23 0.83 5.60
C VAL A 106 2.17 -0.18 5.18
N CYS A 107 2.51 -0.99 4.19
CA CYS A 107 1.63 -2.04 3.65
C CYS A 107 2.25 -3.40 3.90
N PHE A 108 1.50 -4.31 4.52
CA PHE A 108 1.91 -5.67 4.82
C PHE A 108 1.07 -6.64 4.02
N PHE A 109 1.71 -7.64 3.42
CA PHE A 109 1.05 -8.65 2.58
C PHE A 109 1.38 -10.04 3.11
N ALA A 110 0.39 -10.89 3.22
CA ALA A 110 0.57 -12.29 3.56
C ALA A 110 -0.42 -13.14 2.75
N PRO A 111 0.06 -14.13 2.01
CA PRO A 111 1.46 -14.47 1.74
C PRO A 111 2.21 -13.37 0.97
N PRO A 112 3.52 -13.51 0.74
CA PRO A 112 4.31 -12.50 0.02
C PRO A 112 3.73 -12.21 -1.35
N THR A 113 3.78 -10.94 -1.76
CA THR A 113 3.33 -10.50 -3.07
C THR A 113 4.34 -9.54 -3.69
N ASN A 114 4.14 -9.24 -4.96
CA ASN A 114 4.87 -8.21 -5.70
C ASN A 114 3.90 -7.61 -6.73
N LEU A 115 4.36 -6.59 -7.47
CA LEU A 115 3.50 -5.88 -8.43
C LEU A 115 2.93 -6.78 -9.53
N GLU A 116 3.61 -7.86 -9.90
CA GLU A 116 3.14 -8.78 -10.94
C GLU A 116 1.88 -9.56 -10.52
N ASN A 117 1.66 -9.70 -9.21
CA ASN A 117 0.52 -10.43 -8.67
C ASN A 117 -0.70 -9.55 -8.45
N TYR A 118 -0.62 -8.26 -8.75
CA TYR A 118 -1.75 -7.35 -8.62
C TYR A 118 -2.73 -7.57 -9.78
N ARG A 119 -4.02 -7.48 -9.47
CA ARG A 119 -5.06 -7.42 -10.50
C ARG A 119 -5.59 -6.00 -10.55
N MET A 120 -5.57 -5.39 -11.73
CA MET A 120 -5.90 -3.97 -11.92
C MET A 120 -7.33 -3.80 -12.41
N TYR A 121 -7.98 -2.71 -11.98
CA TYR A 121 -9.37 -2.38 -12.29
C TYR A 121 -9.45 -0.90 -12.68
N GLU A 122 -9.18 -0.62 -13.96
CA GLU A 122 -9.07 0.75 -14.48
C GLU A 122 -10.37 1.56 -14.33
N ALA A 123 -11.53 0.87 -14.37
CA ALA A 123 -12.83 1.54 -14.32
C ALA A 123 -13.34 1.81 -12.91
N VAL A 124 -12.64 1.32 -11.88
CA VAL A 124 -13.07 1.50 -10.49
C VAL A 124 -12.44 2.76 -9.91
N ASP A 125 -13.24 3.58 -9.25
CA ASP A 125 -12.79 4.79 -8.55
C ASP A 125 -13.75 5.07 -7.40
N PHE A 126 -13.41 6.06 -6.58
CA PHE A 126 -14.31 6.56 -5.54
C PHE A 126 -15.61 7.04 -6.18
N PRO A 127 -16.75 6.86 -5.49
CA PRO A 127 -18.07 7.09 -6.08
C PRO A 127 -18.50 8.54 -6.22
N ASP A 128 -17.64 9.51 -6.00
CA ASP A 128 -18.00 10.94 -6.11
C ASP A 128 -17.43 11.65 -7.34
#